data_2477ee6a5b920e0afaa7fb29660c589c
#
_entry.id   2477ee6a5b920e0afaa7fb29660c589c
#
_cell.length_a   1.000
_cell.length_b   1.000
_cell.length_c   1.000
_cell.angle_alpha   90.00
_cell.angle_beta   90.00
_cell.angle_gamma   90.00
#
_symmetry.space_group_name_H-M   'P 1'
#
loop_
_entity.id
_entity.type
_entity.pdbx_description
1 polymer ?
#
loop_
_entity_poly.entity_id
_entity_poly.type
_entity_poly.pdbx_seq_one_letter_code
_entity_poly.pdbx_strand_id
1 'polypeptide(L)'
;MINRTYFXQIKQSILISINKKRDYYAVHEPIVPNTVNTHLNKVIKSNDISSTGSYIIKFEEQLKKITKSXYVILTNSGTSALEMVXRKLDIKDCEVLMPTMSFVATSNSVLYNNGIPHFIDSMPDNPCIDVEKLEEYLTINFVVKNNYCYNKKTNRKVKALLAVHAFGFCANLTKLKTLCKEYKLELVEDAAGAIGSFYGNKHAGTSSNFGIISFNGNKLVTTGVGGAILLKSKKDFDSISHDISTSRIKHSYEIAHDKVGYNYRMANINASXGYTQLLSLDXTLKXKKSLHNRYKENFEKIDHCKIIGCQKKETPNYWINNIIFDVQSLDAREKLFNYLHXENIFCRALWTPLHTLKMNTKYPKMNLTNALSLWRRTVSLPSSYI
;
A
#
# COMPACT_ATOMS: atom_id res chain seq x y z
N MET A 1 -31.56 14.17 1.60
CA MET A 1 -30.66 15.29 2.02
C MET A 1 -29.73 14.83 3.15
N ILE A 2 -28.45 15.15 3.05
CA ILE A 2 -27.47 14.84 4.08
C ILE A 2 -27.68 15.83 5.24
N ASN A 3 -28.26 15.36 6.33
CA ASN A 3 -28.62 16.17 7.50
C ASN A 3 -28.22 15.44 8.79
N ARG A 4 -28.53 16.02 9.95
CA ARG A 4 -28.16 15.47 11.27
C ARG A 4 -28.77 14.07 11.50
N THR A 5 -29.98 13.82 11.05
CA THR A 5 -30.62 12.50 11.14
C THR A 5 -29.83 11.46 10.35
N TYR A 6 -29.38 11.82 9.17
CA TYR A 6 -28.55 10.96 8.32
C TYR A 6 -27.21 10.62 9.00
N PHE A 7 -26.61 11.62 9.66
CA PHE A 7 -25.37 11.39 10.46
C PHE A 7 -25.58 10.43 11.62
N UNK A 8 -26.58 10.44 12.07
CA UNK A 8 -26.93 9.68 13.00
C UNK A 8 -27.00 8.40 12.62
N GLN A 9 -27.73 8.02 11.61
CA GLN A 9 -27.78 6.69 11.00
C GLN A 9 -26.38 6.13 10.74
N ILE A 10 -25.51 6.92 10.14
CA ILE A 10 -24.10 6.53 9.89
C ILE A 10 -23.40 6.18 11.22
N LYS A 11 -23.52 7.04 12.24
CA LYS A 11 -22.93 6.79 13.57
C LYS A 11 -23.42 5.45 14.15
N GLN A 12 -24.72 5.21 14.13
CA GLN A 12 -25.31 3.98 14.67
C GLN A 12 -24.80 2.75 13.90
N SER A 13 -24.74 2.84 12.58
CA SER A 13 -24.23 1.73 11.76
C SER A 13 -22.76 1.43 12.04
N ILE A 14 -21.95 2.46 12.29
CA ILE A 14 -20.55 2.26 12.71
C ILE A 14 -20.51 1.51 14.05
N LEU A 15 -21.22 2.00 15.06
CA LEU A 15 -21.18 1.43 16.40
C LEU A 15 -21.72 0.00 16.44
N ILE A 16 -22.84 -0.28 15.75
CA ILE A 16 -23.41 -1.62 15.64
C ILE A 16 -22.41 -2.57 14.96
N SER A 17 -21.75 -2.10 13.89
CA SER A 17 -20.81 -2.92 13.12
C SER A 17 -19.56 -3.27 13.95
N ILE A 18 -19.03 -2.32 14.72
CA ILE A 18 -17.88 -2.54 15.61
C ILE A 18 -18.28 -3.49 16.76
N ASN A 19 -19.49 -3.32 17.30
CA ASN A 19 -20.08 -4.18 18.32
C ASN A 19 -19.20 -4.32 19.58
N LYS A 20 -18.51 -3.23 19.94
CA LYS A 20 -17.71 -3.16 21.16
C LYS A 20 -17.61 -1.71 21.63
N LYS A 21 -17.95 -1.48 22.90
CA LYS A 21 -17.88 -0.14 23.49
C LYS A 21 -16.43 0.23 23.79
N ARG A 22 -16.03 1.44 23.38
CA ARG A 22 -14.71 2.03 23.64
C ARG A 22 -14.87 3.51 23.91
N ASP A 23 -13.86 4.09 24.55
CA ASP A 23 -13.81 5.54 24.80
C ASP A 23 -13.60 6.34 23.50
N TYR A 24 -12.92 5.70 22.52
CA TYR A 24 -12.72 6.26 21.19
C TYR A 24 -12.56 5.15 20.16
N TYR A 25 -12.80 5.49 18.90
CA TYR A 25 -12.69 4.56 17.76
C TYR A 25 -11.74 5.16 16.72
N ALA A 26 -10.52 4.66 16.66
CA ALA A 26 -9.51 5.10 15.68
C ALA A 26 -9.79 4.47 14.31
N VAL A 27 -9.33 5.12 13.24
CA VAL A 27 -9.44 4.56 11.87
C VAL A 27 -8.79 3.17 11.81
N HIS A 28 -7.59 3.04 12.36
CA HIS A 28 -6.95 1.73 12.50
C HIS A 28 -5.87 1.74 13.58
N GLU A 29 -5.94 0.75 14.43
CA GLU A 29 -4.91 0.41 15.42
C GLU A 29 -4.53 -1.04 15.17
N PRO A 30 -3.25 -1.34 15.00
CA PRO A 30 -2.83 -2.74 14.89
C PRO A 30 -2.99 -3.44 16.25
N ILE A 31 -3.25 -4.73 16.23
CA ILE A 31 -3.31 -5.53 17.44
C ILE A 31 -2.03 -6.36 17.52
N VAL A 32 -1.24 -6.09 18.54
CA VAL A 32 0.02 -6.79 18.78
C VAL A 32 -0.24 -7.83 19.89
N PRO A 33 -0.09 -9.12 19.60
CA PRO A 33 -0.39 -10.14 20.60
C PRO A 33 0.61 -10.11 21.77
N ASN A 34 0.14 -10.46 22.98
CA ASN A 34 0.97 -10.44 24.19
C ASN A 34 2.21 -11.34 24.08
N THR A 35 2.19 -12.36 23.23
CA THR A 35 3.34 -13.22 22.95
C THR A 35 4.54 -12.43 22.40
N VAL A 36 4.33 -11.20 21.89
CA VAL A 36 5.42 -10.32 21.45
C VAL A 36 6.43 -10.09 22.59
N ASN A 37 5.98 -10.01 23.84
CA ASN A 37 6.86 -9.79 25.01
C ASN A 37 7.93 -10.89 25.13
N THR A 38 7.55 -12.14 24.89
CA THR A 38 8.49 -13.28 24.90
C THR A 38 9.58 -13.11 23.84
N HIS A 39 9.18 -12.72 22.63
CA HIS A 39 10.11 -12.58 21.52
C HIS A 39 11.02 -11.34 21.69
N LEU A 40 10.47 -10.21 22.17
CA LEU A 40 11.25 -9.01 22.47
C LEU A 40 12.29 -9.27 23.56
N ASN A 41 11.89 -9.97 24.63
CA ASN A 41 12.80 -10.34 25.72
C ASN A 41 13.98 -11.19 25.22
N LYS A 42 13.73 -12.10 24.27
CA LYS A 42 14.81 -12.91 23.66
C LYS A 42 15.79 -12.03 22.89
N VAL A 43 15.30 -11.03 22.12
CA VAL A 43 16.15 -10.09 21.39
C VAL A 43 17.02 -9.28 22.37
N ILE A 44 16.40 -8.75 23.43
CA ILE A 44 17.11 -7.92 24.42
C ILE A 44 18.20 -8.77 25.10
N LYS A 45 17.89 -9.99 25.52
CA LYS A 45 18.86 -10.91 26.19
C LYS A 45 20.01 -11.31 25.27
N SER A 46 19.78 -11.42 23.95
CA SER A 46 20.87 -11.80 23.03
C SER A 46 21.78 -10.63 22.65
N ASN A 47 21.36 -9.39 22.93
CA ASN A 47 22.01 -8.14 22.47
C ASN A 47 22.04 -7.99 20.94
N ASP A 48 21.38 -8.85 20.16
CA ASP A 48 21.24 -8.73 18.70
C ASP A 48 20.11 -7.77 18.33
N ILE A 49 20.25 -6.51 18.70
CA ILE A 49 19.17 -5.51 18.59
C ILE A 49 19.07 -4.92 17.17
N SER A 50 20.23 -4.71 16.54
CA SER A 50 20.39 -3.97 15.28
C SER A 50 19.98 -4.80 14.05
N SER A 51 20.67 -4.61 12.94
CA SER A 51 20.31 -5.19 11.63
C SER A 51 20.84 -6.61 11.38
N THR A 52 21.22 -7.29 12.47
CA THR A 52 21.58 -8.71 12.45
C THR A 52 20.80 -9.44 13.54
N GLY A 53 20.53 -10.72 13.34
CA GLY A 53 19.86 -11.51 14.36
C GLY A 53 18.86 -12.50 13.77
N SER A 54 18.43 -13.44 14.61
CA SER A 54 17.59 -14.58 14.20
C SER A 54 16.18 -14.17 13.78
N TYR A 55 15.64 -13.06 14.30
CA TYR A 55 14.27 -12.65 13.98
C TYR A 55 14.16 -12.05 12.58
N ILE A 56 15.24 -11.47 12.04
CA ILE A 56 15.28 -11.04 10.65
C ILE A 56 15.05 -12.25 9.74
N ILE A 57 15.78 -13.35 9.98
CA ILE A 57 15.65 -14.58 9.20
C ILE A 57 14.25 -15.19 9.35
N LYS A 58 13.74 -15.28 10.59
CA LYS A 58 12.42 -15.84 10.89
C LYS A 58 11.31 -15.03 10.20
N PHE A 59 11.44 -13.70 10.20
CA PHE A 59 10.43 -12.83 9.60
C PHE A 59 10.45 -12.96 8.07
N GLU A 60 11.64 -12.98 7.45
CA GLU A 60 11.79 -13.22 6.01
C GLU A 60 11.18 -14.56 5.60
N GLU A 61 11.48 -15.63 6.35
CA GLU A 61 10.96 -16.98 6.05
C GLU A 61 9.44 -17.04 6.20
N GLN A 62 8.90 -16.41 7.25
CA GLN A 62 7.46 -16.37 7.45
C GLN A 62 6.77 -15.57 6.34
N LEU A 63 7.36 -14.45 5.89
CA LEU A 63 6.86 -13.69 4.75
C LEU A 63 6.88 -14.53 3.47
N LYS A 64 7.97 -15.25 3.20
CA LYS A 64 8.05 -16.16 2.05
C LYS A 64 6.94 -17.22 2.11
N LYS A 65 6.70 -17.78 3.28
CA LYS A 65 5.67 -18.80 3.49
C LYS A 65 4.28 -18.25 3.16
N ILE A 66 3.96 -17.04 3.63
CA ILE A 66 2.65 -16.40 3.45
C ILE A 66 2.47 -15.93 2.00
N THR A 67 3.48 -15.23 1.45
CA THR A 67 3.37 -14.55 0.15
C THR A 67 3.71 -15.47 -1.04
N LYS A 68 4.45 -16.56 -0.80
CA LYS A 68 5.02 -17.43 -1.84
C LYS A 68 6.01 -16.67 -2.74
N SER A 69 6.62 -15.61 -2.18
CA SER A 69 7.69 -14.90 -2.87
C SER A 69 9.01 -15.66 -2.81
N UNK A 70 9.84 -15.50 -3.93
CA UNK A 70 10.96 -16.08 -4.01
C UNK A 70 11.88 -15.67 -3.12
N TYR A 71 12.05 -14.41 -3.09
CA TYR A 71 13.03 -13.72 -2.25
C TYR A 71 12.32 -12.62 -1.48
N VAL A 72 12.75 -12.35 -0.25
CA VAL A 72 12.25 -11.25 0.59
C VAL A 72 13.46 -10.48 1.12
N ILE A 73 13.39 -9.14 1.06
CA ILE A 73 14.36 -8.24 1.69
C ILE A 73 13.59 -7.39 2.70
N LEU A 74 14.00 -7.39 3.96
CA LEU A 74 13.42 -6.53 4.99
C LEU A 74 14.10 -5.15 4.96
N THR A 75 13.31 -4.09 5.00
CA THR A 75 13.80 -2.71 4.98
C THR A 75 13.30 -1.94 6.20
N ASN A 76 13.90 -0.78 6.45
CA ASN A 76 13.51 0.07 7.58
C ASN A 76 12.20 0.86 7.35
N SER A 77 11.66 0.85 6.14
CA SER A 77 10.34 1.42 5.83
C SER A 77 9.84 0.93 4.46
N GLY A 78 8.53 1.01 4.24
CA GLY A 78 7.97 0.78 2.89
C GLY A 78 8.45 1.82 1.88
N THR A 79 8.70 3.06 2.33
CA THR A 79 9.23 4.13 1.48
C THR A 79 10.62 3.79 0.95
N SER A 80 11.53 3.33 1.83
CA SER A 80 12.87 2.90 1.39
C SER A 80 12.81 1.67 0.48
N ALA A 81 11.85 0.77 0.72
CA ALA A 81 11.61 -0.37 -0.18
C ALA A 81 11.24 0.11 -1.61
N LEU A 82 10.29 1.04 -1.71
CA LEU A 82 9.90 1.64 -3.00
C LEU A 82 11.07 2.38 -3.65
N GLU A 83 11.79 3.17 -2.87
CA GLU A 83 12.97 3.93 -3.35
C GLU A 83 14.00 2.98 -3.97
N MET A 84 14.31 1.87 -3.30
CA MET A 84 15.32 0.91 -3.77
C MET A 84 14.85 0.17 -5.02
N VAL A 85 13.62 -0.14 -5.15
CA VAL A 85 13.07 -0.68 -6.40
C VAL A 85 13.12 0.36 -7.51
N UNK A 86 12.64 1.56 -7.42
CA UNK A 86 12.71 2.46 -8.28
C UNK A 86 14.01 2.80 -8.70
N ARG A 87 15.08 2.72 -7.70
CA ARG A 87 16.52 2.86 -8.02
C ARG A 87 17.06 1.73 -8.91
N LYS A 88 16.71 0.52 -8.54
CA LYS A 88 17.10 -0.67 -9.33
C LYS A 88 16.64 -0.60 -10.78
N LEU A 89 15.49 0.02 -11.04
CA LEU A 89 14.93 0.17 -12.39
C LEU A 89 15.59 1.32 -13.17
N ASP A 90 16.42 2.13 -12.53
CA ASP A 90 17.14 3.25 -13.15
C ASP A 90 16.16 4.18 -13.90
N ILE A 91 15.25 4.77 -13.15
CA ILE A 91 14.16 5.61 -13.71
C ILE A 91 14.54 7.07 -13.93
N LYS A 92 15.81 7.41 -13.76
CA LYS A 92 16.28 8.81 -13.93
C LYS A 92 15.81 9.39 -15.26
N ASP A 93 15.19 10.56 -15.22
CA ASP A 93 14.64 11.31 -16.35
C ASP A 93 13.55 10.55 -17.15
N CYS A 94 13.05 9.43 -16.61
CA CYS A 94 11.98 8.63 -17.22
C CYS A 94 10.66 8.84 -16.48
N GLU A 95 9.56 8.73 -17.21
CA GLU A 95 8.23 8.75 -16.62
C GLU A 95 7.90 7.40 -15.98
N VAL A 96 7.18 7.46 -14.87
CA VAL A 96 6.65 6.30 -14.16
C VAL A 96 5.13 6.51 -14.01
N LEU A 97 4.35 5.65 -14.64
CA LEU A 97 2.89 5.69 -14.52
C LEU A 97 2.49 5.23 -13.12
N MET A 98 1.60 5.97 -12.45
CA MET A 98 1.20 5.63 -11.09
C MET A 98 -0.16 6.24 -10.76
N PRO A 99 -0.99 5.57 -9.93
CA PRO A 99 -2.27 6.16 -9.57
C PRO A 99 -2.09 7.44 -8.77
N THR A 100 -2.96 8.42 -9.05
CA THR A 100 -2.99 9.63 -8.22
C THR A 100 -3.60 9.34 -6.83
N MET A 101 -4.43 8.28 -6.71
CA MET A 101 -4.99 7.83 -5.44
C MET A 101 -3.99 6.89 -4.76
N SER A 102 -3.02 7.48 -4.06
CA SER A 102 -2.00 6.74 -3.34
C SER A 102 -1.45 7.58 -2.19
N PHE A 103 -0.79 6.92 -1.26
CA PHE A 103 -0.02 7.61 -0.22
C PHE A 103 1.21 8.28 -0.87
N VAL A 104 1.63 9.40 -0.29
CA VAL A 104 2.69 10.26 -0.86
C VAL A 104 4.03 9.53 -1.09
N ALA A 105 4.31 8.48 -0.32
CA ALA A 105 5.56 7.70 -0.47
C ALA A 105 5.72 7.14 -1.90
N THR A 106 4.60 6.83 -2.58
CA THR A 106 4.64 6.31 -3.95
C THR A 106 5.25 7.34 -4.92
N SER A 107 4.79 8.60 -4.88
CA SER A 107 5.38 9.64 -5.73
C SER A 107 6.77 10.07 -5.24
N ASN A 108 6.96 10.14 -3.93
CA ASN A 108 8.26 10.54 -3.36
C ASN A 108 9.38 9.57 -3.80
N SER A 109 9.11 8.26 -3.82
CA SER A 109 10.11 7.27 -4.21
C SER A 109 10.57 7.44 -5.67
N VAL A 110 9.67 7.89 -6.54
CA VAL A 110 9.99 8.22 -7.94
C VAL A 110 10.88 9.47 -7.97
N LEU A 111 10.50 10.51 -7.21
CA LEU A 111 11.24 11.78 -7.15
C LEU A 111 12.63 11.62 -6.55
N TYR A 112 12.79 10.79 -5.51
CA TYR A 112 14.10 10.51 -4.90
C TYR A 112 15.10 9.94 -5.93
N ASN A 113 14.58 9.26 -6.95
CA ASN A 113 15.38 8.67 -8.03
C ASN A 113 15.43 9.53 -9.30
N ASN A 114 15.07 10.82 -9.17
CA ASN A 114 15.04 11.77 -10.31
C ASN A 114 14.15 11.28 -11.46
N GLY A 115 13.15 10.45 -11.15
CA GLY A 115 12.11 10.03 -12.09
C GLY A 115 10.99 11.06 -12.15
N ILE A 116 10.05 10.87 -13.05
CA ILE A 116 8.95 11.79 -13.33
C ILE A 116 7.63 11.04 -13.08
N PRO A 117 6.91 11.35 -11.98
CA PRO A 117 5.59 10.75 -11.78
C PRO A 117 4.65 11.14 -12.94
N HIS A 118 3.87 10.18 -13.44
CA HIS A 118 2.85 10.42 -14.45
C HIS A 118 1.54 9.82 -13.90
N PHE A 119 0.59 10.69 -13.53
CA PHE A 119 -0.56 10.29 -12.74
C PHE A 119 -1.69 9.71 -13.59
N ILE A 120 -2.19 8.53 -13.18
CA ILE A 120 -3.30 7.81 -13.82
C ILE A 120 -4.49 7.72 -12.87
N ASP A 121 -5.68 7.48 -13.43
CA ASP A 121 -6.95 7.59 -12.72
C ASP A 121 -7.35 6.28 -12.01
N SER A 122 -8.28 6.41 -11.08
CA SER A 122 -8.90 5.31 -10.35
C SER A 122 -10.23 4.93 -10.99
N MET A 123 -10.76 3.76 -10.60
CA MET A 123 -12.13 3.38 -10.95
C MET A 123 -13.12 4.35 -10.27
N PRO A 124 -14.34 4.49 -10.83
CA PRO A 124 -15.30 5.46 -10.26
C PRO A 124 -15.79 5.13 -8.84
N ASP A 125 -15.70 3.87 -8.42
CA ASP A 125 -16.20 3.42 -7.12
C ASP A 125 -15.21 2.55 -6.34
N ASN A 126 -13.93 2.55 -6.74
CA ASN A 126 -12.87 1.78 -6.07
C ASN A 126 -11.54 2.52 -6.26
N PRO A 127 -10.70 2.65 -5.23
CA PRO A 127 -9.47 3.47 -5.34
C PRO A 127 -8.35 2.87 -6.20
N CYS A 128 -8.49 1.62 -6.67
CA CYS A 128 -7.47 1.01 -7.53
C CYS A 128 -7.56 1.57 -8.95
N ILE A 129 -6.50 1.36 -9.74
CA ILE A 129 -6.37 1.85 -11.14
C ILE A 129 -7.57 1.42 -11.99
N ASP A 130 -8.12 2.35 -12.77
CA ASP A 130 -9.09 2.07 -13.83
C ASP A 130 -8.32 1.56 -15.06
N VAL A 131 -8.27 0.24 -15.21
CA VAL A 131 -7.47 -0.41 -16.25
C VAL A 131 -8.03 -0.19 -17.66
N GLU A 132 -9.36 -0.01 -17.80
CA GLU A 132 -9.99 0.25 -19.08
C GLU A 132 -9.62 1.66 -19.56
N LYS A 133 -9.76 2.63 -18.69
CA LYS A 133 -9.39 4.02 -18.95
C LYS A 133 -7.88 4.15 -19.24
N LEU A 134 -7.06 3.39 -18.52
CA LEU A 134 -5.61 3.35 -18.73
C LEU A 134 -5.28 2.78 -20.13
N GLU A 135 -5.93 1.69 -20.55
CA GLU A 135 -5.71 1.09 -21.86
C GLU A 135 -5.97 2.09 -22.99
N GLU A 136 -7.11 2.79 -22.93
CA GLU A 136 -7.45 3.85 -23.91
C GLU A 136 -6.37 4.94 -23.93
N TYR A 137 -5.97 5.37 -22.74
CA TYR A 137 -4.96 6.44 -22.57
C TYR A 137 -3.62 6.03 -23.18
N LEU A 138 -3.18 4.79 -22.92
CA LEU A 138 -1.93 4.26 -23.48
C LEU A 138 -1.98 4.20 -25.01
N THR A 139 -3.08 3.71 -25.57
CA THR A 139 -3.27 3.58 -27.01
C THR A 139 -3.11 4.94 -27.72
N ILE A 140 -3.69 5.99 -27.15
CA ILE A 140 -3.69 7.32 -27.76
C ILE A 140 -2.34 8.03 -27.55
N ASN A 141 -1.77 7.96 -26.36
CA ASN A 141 -0.71 8.88 -25.93
C ASN A 141 0.69 8.28 -25.90
N PHE A 142 0.83 6.95 -26.10
CA PHE A 142 2.14 6.30 -25.97
C PHE A 142 2.47 5.47 -27.22
N VAL A 143 3.75 5.22 -27.40
CA VAL A 143 4.25 4.42 -28.54
C VAL A 143 5.45 3.59 -28.08
N VAL A 144 5.55 2.38 -28.63
CA VAL A 144 6.72 1.50 -28.40
C VAL A 144 7.65 1.63 -29.60
N LYS A 145 8.90 2.02 -29.34
CA LYS A 145 9.98 2.11 -30.34
C LYS A 145 11.25 1.51 -29.77
N ASN A 146 11.94 0.67 -30.55
CA ASN A 146 13.21 0.07 -30.16
C ASN A 146 13.12 -0.61 -28.78
N ASN A 147 12.01 -1.32 -28.55
CA ASN A 147 11.72 -2.06 -27.31
C ASN A 147 11.56 -1.20 -26.04
N TYR A 148 11.25 0.12 -26.21
CA TYR A 148 10.96 1.03 -25.09
C TYR A 148 9.67 1.79 -25.35
N CYS A 149 8.97 2.12 -24.26
CA CYS A 149 7.76 2.95 -24.31
C CYS A 149 8.14 4.44 -24.26
N TYR A 150 7.46 5.24 -25.05
CA TYR A 150 7.63 6.71 -25.06
C TYR A 150 6.27 7.40 -25.01
N ASN A 151 6.21 8.48 -24.25
CA ASN A 151 5.10 9.41 -24.24
C ASN A 151 5.20 10.29 -25.50
N LYS A 152 4.20 10.23 -26.38
CA LYS A 152 4.19 10.99 -27.65
C LYS A 152 4.27 12.50 -27.45
N LYS A 153 3.71 13.02 -26.33
CA LYS A 153 3.66 14.45 -26.04
C LYS A 153 4.99 14.99 -25.51
N THR A 154 5.63 14.24 -24.61
CA THR A 154 6.85 14.71 -23.93
C THR A 154 8.13 14.16 -24.55
N ASN A 155 8.02 13.14 -25.41
CA ASN A 155 9.14 12.38 -25.97
C ASN A 155 9.98 11.67 -24.89
N ARG A 156 9.50 11.59 -23.66
CA ARG A 156 10.22 10.91 -22.57
C ARG A 156 9.99 9.40 -22.61
N LYS A 157 11.03 8.68 -22.26
CA LYS A 157 10.91 7.23 -22.01
C LYS A 157 10.01 7.01 -20.78
N VAL A 158 9.19 5.97 -20.85
CA VAL A 158 8.34 5.52 -19.74
C VAL A 158 8.85 4.14 -19.32
N LYS A 159 9.30 3.98 -18.09
CA LYS A 159 9.97 2.75 -17.66
C LYS A 159 9.10 1.79 -16.87
N ALA A 160 8.16 2.31 -16.10
CA ALA A 160 7.43 1.46 -15.14
C ALA A 160 6.00 1.93 -14.94
N LEU A 161 5.20 1.01 -14.45
CA LEU A 161 3.86 1.27 -13.92
C LEU A 161 3.82 0.76 -12.48
N LEU A 162 3.51 1.65 -11.53
CA LEU A 162 3.29 1.30 -10.13
C LEU A 162 1.80 1.00 -9.94
N ALA A 163 1.46 -0.25 -9.61
CA ALA A 163 0.10 -0.64 -9.26
C ALA A 163 -0.04 -0.59 -7.74
N VAL A 164 -0.87 0.32 -7.23
CA VAL A 164 -1.10 0.45 -5.79
C VAL A 164 -2.32 -0.39 -5.40
N HIS A 165 -2.13 -1.28 -4.43
CA HIS A 165 -3.21 -2.08 -3.84
C HIS A 165 -3.83 -1.27 -2.69
N ALA A 166 -4.63 -0.27 -3.06
CA ALA A 166 -5.10 0.77 -2.15
C ALA A 166 -6.03 0.20 -1.06
N PHE A 167 -5.72 0.50 0.21
CA PHE A 167 -6.52 0.12 1.39
C PHE A 167 -6.72 -1.39 1.56
N GLY A 168 -5.88 -2.21 0.91
CA GLY A 168 -5.96 -3.66 0.94
C GLY A 168 -6.70 -4.28 -0.23
N PHE A 169 -7.30 -3.47 -1.11
CA PHE A 169 -7.88 -3.93 -2.38
C PHE A 169 -6.77 -4.22 -3.38
N CYS A 170 -7.03 -5.13 -4.32
CA CYS A 170 -6.04 -5.46 -5.36
C CYS A 170 -6.39 -4.76 -6.69
N ALA A 171 -5.41 -4.17 -7.33
CA ALA A 171 -5.55 -3.71 -8.71
C ALA A 171 -5.79 -4.92 -9.65
N ASN A 172 -6.39 -4.70 -10.80
CA ASN A 172 -6.63 -5.76 -11.81
C ASN A 172 -5.30 -6.20 -12.43
N LEU A 173 -4.62 -7.12 -11.76
CA LEU A 173 -3.27 -7.57 -12.16
C LEU A 173 -3.25 -8.32 -13.48
N THR A 174 -4.36 -9.00 -13.84
CA THR A 174 -4.45 -9.69 -15.14
C THR A 174 -4.27 -8.68 -16.28
N LYS A 175 -5.08 -7.63 -16.28
CA LYS A 175 -5.04 -6.61 -17.34
C LYS A 175 -3.75 -5.78 -17.28
N LEU A 176 -3.33 -5.37 -16.07
CA LEU A 176 -2.10 -4.57 -15.90
C LEU A 176 -0.86 -5.31 -16.43
N LYS A 177 -0.75 -6.62 -16.20
CA LYS A 177 0.36 -7.41 -16.73
C LYS A 177 0.36 -7.43 -18.27
N THR A 178 -0.82 -7.57 -18.88
CA THR A 178 -0.96 -7.55 -20.33
C THR A 178 -0.51 -6.20 -20.89
N LEU A 179 -1.01 -5.10 -20.33
CA LEU A 179 -0.65 -3.74 -20.76
C LEU A 179 0.86 -3.48 -20.57
N CYS A 180 1.43 -3.86 -19.42
CA CYS A 180 2.85 -3.67 -19.17
C CYS A 180 3.72 -4.44 -20.17
N LYS A 181 3.33 -5.67 -20.51
CA LYS A 181 4.03 -6.47 -21.53
C LYS A 181 3.96 -5.79 -22.91
N GLU A 182 2.77 -5.36 -23.30
CA GLU A 182 2.52 -4.69 -24.59
C GLU A 182 3.34 -3.40 -24.71
N TYR A 183 3.32 -2.56 -23.68
CA TYR A 183 3.99 -1.26 -23.68
C TYR A 183 5.43 -1.31 -23.14
N LYS A 184 5.99 -2.50 -22.89
CA LYS A 184 7.39 -2.68 -22.42
C LYS A 184 7.68 -1.92 -21.13
N LEU A 185 6.71 -1.94 -20.20
CA LEU A 185 6.79 -1.31 -18.88
C LEU A 185 7.11 -2.38 -17.81
N GLU A 186 7.95 -2.03 -16.86
CA GLU A 186 8.12 -2.87 -15.67
C GLU A 186 6.93 -2.62 -14.73
N LEU A 187 6.21 -3.68 -14.38
CA LEU A 187 5.13 -3.60 -13.40
C LEU A 187 5.73 -3.73 -11.99
N VAL A 188 5.44 -2.77 -11.11
CA VAL A 188 5.81 -2.81 -9.70
C VAL A 188 4.52 -2.77 -8.88
N GLU A 189 4.39 -3.67 -7.90
CA GLU A 189 3.22 -3.70 -7.03
C GLU A 189 3.52 -2.99 -5.70
N ASP A 190 2.90 -1.84 -5.48
CA ASP A 190 2.89 -1.19 -4.17
C ASP A 190 1.76 -1.83 -3.34
N ALA A 191 2.10 -2.88 -2.62
CA ALA A 191 1.21 -3.62 -1.74
C ALA A 191 1.40 -3.20 -0.27
N ALA A 192 1.79 -1.93 -0.05
CA ALA A 192 2.13 -1.41 1.29
C ALA A 192 1.00 -1.59 2.32
N GLY A 193 -0.25 -1.64 1.89
CA GLY A 193 -1.40 -1.87 2.78
C GLY A 193 -2.05 -3.24 2.60
N ALA A 194 -1.43 -4.15 1.86
CA ALA A 194 -2.13 -5.34 1.34
C ALA A 194 -1.54 -6.69 1.78
N ILE A 195 -0.81 -6.73 2.90
CA ILE A 195 -0.38 -8.02 3.47
C ILE A 195 -1.61 -8.90 3.71
N GLY A 196 -1.63 -10.13 3.21
CA GLY A 196 -2.77 -11.04 3.32
C GLY A 196 -3.87 -10.82 2.30
N SER A 197 -3.70 -9.87 1.35
CA SER A 197 -4.62 -9.72 0.20
C SER A 197 -4.17 -10.59 -0.96
N PHE A 198 -5.12 -11.09 -1.72
CA PHE A 198 -4.85 -11.98 -2.86
C PHE A 198 -5.61 -11.52 -4.11
N TYR A 199 -4.99 -11.73 -5.26
CA TYR A 199 -5.63 -11.61 -6.58
C TYR A 199 -5.56 -12.99 -7.23
N GLY A 200 -6.68 -13.66 -7.34
CA GLY A 200 -6.72 -15.10 -7.65
C GLY A 200 -6.01 -15.87 -6.54
N ASN A 201 -5.04 -16.68 -6.90
CA ASN A 201 -4.24 -17.46 -5.95
C ASN A 201 -2.88 -16.82 -5.62
N LYS A 202 -2.64 -15.57 -6.06
CA LYS A 202 -1.37 -14.87 -5.83
C LYS A 202 -1.53 -13.78 -4.79
N HIS A 203 -0.63 -13.77 -3.81
CA HIS A 203 -0.57 -12.71 -2.81
C HIS A 203 -0.23 -11.37 -3.50
N ALA A 204 -0.88 -10.29 -3.07
CA ALA A 204 -0.56 -8.93 -3.52
C ALA A 204 0.93 -8.65 -3.35
N GLY A 205 1.58 -8.15 -4.40
CA GLY A 205 3.04 -7.93 -4.41
C GLY A 205 3.84 -9.06 -5.03
N THR A 206 3.20 -10.14 -5.53
CA THR A 206 3.93 -11.29 -6.09
C THR A 206 3.61 -11.60 -7.56
N SER A 207 2.73 -10.83 -8.18
CA SER A 207 2.39 -11.02 -9.59
C SER A 207 3.45 -10.43 -10.52
N SER A 208 4.10 -9.35 -10.10
CA SER A 208 5.18 -8.66 -10.82
C SER A 208 6.56 -9.14 -10.34
N ASN A 209 7.62 -8.55 -10.86
CA ASN A 209 8.99 -8.85 -10.44
C ASN A 209 9.33 -8.23 -9.07
N PHE A 210 8.67 -7.12 -8.74
CA PHE A 210 8.91 -6.36 -7.50
C PHE A 210 7.58 -6.04 -6.82
N GLY A 211 7.47 -6.41 -5.56
CA GLY A 211 6.35 -6.00 -4.70
C GLY A 211 6.86 -5.40 -3.41
N ILE A 212 6.10 -4.48 -2.85
CA ILE A 212 6.47 -3.76 -1.62
C ILE A 212 5.38 -3.98 -0.56
N ILE A 213 5.80 -4.30 0.67
CA ILE A 213 4.92 -4.35 1.85
C ILE A 213 5.41 -3.29 2.83
N SER A 214 4.49 -2.65 3.56
CA SER A 214 4.83 -1.74 4.65
C SER A 214 4.40 -2.32 5.99
N PHE A 215 5.24 -2.13 6.99
CA PHE A 215 4.98 -2.50 8.39
C PHE A 215 4.97 -1.26 9.28
N ASN A 216 4.55 -0.11 8.73
CA ASN A 216 4.42 1.13 9.51
C ASN A 216 3.40 0.94 10.66
N GLY A 217 3.45 1.85 11.66
CA GLY A 217 2.66 1.75 12.88
C GLY A 217 1.15 1.59 12.71
N ASN A 218 0.59 2.06 11.60
CA ASN A 218 -0.85 1.99 11.34
C ASN A 218 -1.26 0.85 10.40
N LYS A 219 -0.33 -0.03 10.01
CA LYS A 219 -0.62 -1.14 9.09
C LYS A 219 -1.23 -2.34 9.82
N LEU A 220 -1.77 -3.28 9.05
CA LEU A 220 -2.39 -4.51 9.60
C LEU A 220 -1.39 -5.32 10.43
N VAL A 221 -0.14 -5.36 9.97
CA VAL A 221 1.00 -5.91 10.68
C VAL A 221 2.01 -4.77 10.84
N THR A 222 2.49 -4.52 12.03
CA THR A 222 3.43 -3.44 12.28
C THR A 222 4.73 -3.90 12.93
N THR A 223 5.81 -3.26 12.55
CA THR A 223 7.10 -3.36 13.23
C THR A 223 7.48 -2.01 13.88
N GLY A 224 6.47 -1.13 14.07
CA GLY A 224 6.68 0.27 14.42
C GLY A 224 7.00 1.07 13.18
N VAL A 225 8.17 0.88 12.62
CA VAL A 225 8.57 1.29 11.26
C VAL A 225 9.19 0.07 10.57
N GLY A 226 8.92 -0.11 9.28
CA GLY A 226 9.48 -1.24 8.55
C GLY A 226 8.83 -1.43 7.20
N GLY A 227 9.46 -2.25 6.39
CA GLY A 227 8.96 -2.63 5.08
C GLY A 227 9.62 -3.91 4.59
N ALA A 228 9.19 -4.35 3.42
CA ALA A 228 9.80 -5.49 2.73
C ALA A 228 9.68 -5.34 1.23
N ILE A 229 10.65 -5.89 0.50
CA ILE A 229 10.62 -6.06 -0.96
C ILE A 229 10.43 -7.56 -1.23
N LEU A 230 9.43 -7.87 -2.04
CA LEU A 230 9.16 -9.23 -2.52
C LEU A 230 9.71 -9.33 -3.94
N LEU A 231 10.54 -10.36 -4.22
CA LEU A 231 11.27 -10.45 -5.48
C LEU A 231 11.23 -11.87 -6.08
N LYS A 232 11.36 -11.93 -7.40
CA LYS A 232 11.46 -13.20 -8.14
C LYS A 232 12.89 -13.56 -8.52
N SER A 233 13.77 -12.56 -8.66
CA SER A 233 15.11 -12.72 -9.23
C SER A 233 16.17 -12.74 -8.14
N LYS A 234 17.03 -13.78 -8.13
CA LYS A 234 18.19 -13.86 -7.22
C LYS A 234 19.17 -12.70 -7.48
N LYS A 235 19.38 -12.36 -8.75
CA LYS A 235 20.27 -11.24 -9.14
C LYS A 235 19.79 -9.92 -8.53
N ASP A 236 18.47 -9.65 -8.57
CA ASP A 236 17.91 -8.43 -8.01
C ASP A 236 17.96 -8.44 -6.48
N PHE A 237 17.69 -9.61 -5.89
CA PHE A 237 17.81 -9.80 -4.44
C PHE A 237 19.25 -9.48 -3.97
N ASP A 238 20.27 -10.05 -4.63
CA ASP A 238 21.68 -9.84 -4.24
C ASP A 238 22.07 -8.36 -4.39
N SER A 239 21.69 -7.75 -5.52
CA SER A 239 21.99 -6.34 -5.81
C SER A 239 21.36 -5.41 -4.79
N ILE A 240 20.07 -5.54 -4.51
CA ILE A 240 19.35 -4.66 -3.59
C ILE A 240 19.81 -4.91 -2.13
N SER A 241 20.03 -6.18 -1.75
CA SER A 241 20.54 -6.52 -0.41
C SER A 241 21.90 -5.87 -0.15
N HIS A 242 22.77 -5.87 -1.16
CA HIS A 242 24.07 -5.22 -1.08
C HIS A 242 23.90 -3.70 -0.88
N ASP A 243 23.06 -3.08 -1.71
CA ASP A 243 22.86 -1.61 -1.68
C ASP A 243 22.29 -1.13 -0.34
N ILE A 244 21.33 -1.85 0.26
CA ILE A 244 20.70 -1.43 1.54
C ILE A 244 21.60 -1.73 2.75
N SER A 245 22.67 -2.49 2.54
CA SER A 245 23.66 -2.85 3.58
C SER A 245 24.91 -1.97 3.46
N THR A 246 24.74 -0.72 3.07
CA THR A 246 25.79 0.29 2.84
C THR A 246 26.79 -0.11 1.75
N SER A 247 26.45 -1.06 0.90
CA SER A 247 27.34 -1.62 -0.15
C SER A 247 28.65 -2.13 0.43
N ARG A 248 28.55 -2.76 1.60
CA ARG A 248 29.72 -3.29 2.33
C ARG A 248 30.21 -4.57 1.65
N ILE A 249 31.54 -4.61 1.40
CA ILE A 249 32.23 -5.79 0.88
C ILE A 249 32.36 -6.82 2.01
N LYS A 250 32.02 -8.07 1.73
CA LYS A 250 32.16 -9.15 2.72
C LYS A 250 33.65 -9.48 2.94
N HIS A 251 34.12 -9.26 4.17
CA HIS A 251 35.49 -9.52 4.56
C HIS A 251 35.53 -9.92 6.04
N SER A 252 36.48 -10.77 6.42
CA SER A 252 36.53 -11.31 7.79
C SER A 252 36.88 -10.27 8.84
N TYR A 253 37.72 -9.27 8.51
CA TYR A 253 38.15 -8.24 9.46
C TYR A 253 38.23 -6.83 8.89
N GLU A 254 38.20 -6.65 7.59
CA GLU A 254 38.17 -5.30 7.00
C GLU A 254 36.77 -4.78 6.82
N ILE A 255 36.57 -3.48 6.99
CA ILE A 255 35.31 -2.79 6.72
C ILE A 255 35.56 -1.89 5.50
N ALA A 256 35.11 -2.37 4.35
CA ALA A 256 35.29 -1.68 3.07
C ALA A 256 33.95 -1.66 2.30
N HIS A 257 33.80 -0.67 1.43
CA HIS A 257 32.58 -0.44 0.65
C HIS A 257 32.99 -0.19 -0.80
N ASP A 258 32.26 -0.77 -1.76
CA ASP A 258 32.61 -0.69 -3.19
C ASP A 258 31.85 0.40 -3.95
N LYS A 259 30.81 0.98 -3.35
CA LYS A 259 30.04 2.08 -3.94
C LYS A 259 29.19 2.76 -2.87
N VAL A 260 28.50 3.85 -3.25
CA VAL A 260 27.54 4.52 -2.36
C VAL A 260 26.37 3.57 -2.11
N GLY A 261 26.14 3.23 -0.86
CA GLY A 261 25.04 2.38 -0.43
C GLY A 261 24.17 3.09 0.60
N TYR A 262 23.17 2.37 1.12
CA TYR A 262 22.16 2.91 2.02
C TYR A 262 22.08 2.08 3.30
N ASN A 263 21.81 2.72 4.41
CA ASN A 263 21.57 2.03 5.69
C ASN A 263 20.07 1.84 5.87
N TYR A 264 19.48 0.92 5.08
CA TYR A 264 18.01 0.73 5.00
C TYR A 264 17.54 -0.63 5.50
N ARG A 265 18.40 -1.41 6.15
CA ARG A 265 17.99 -2.71 6.71
C ARG A 265 17.07 -2.54 7.93
N MET A 266 16.14 -3.46 8.08
CA MET A 266 15.30 -3.55 9.29
C MET A 266 16.13 -4.02 10.49
N ALA A 267 15.84 -3.50 11.67
CA ALA A 267 16.46 -3.97 12.92
C ALA A 267 15.78 -5.25 13.41
N ASN A 268 16.57 -6.12 14.05
CA ASN A 268 16.11 -7.41 14.60
C ASN A 268 14.99 -7.22 15.63
N ILE A 269 15.06 -6.15 16.43
CA ILE A 269 14.02 -5.84 17.41
C ILE A 269 12.68 -5.55 16.69
N ASN A 270 12.69 -4.80 15.59
CA ASN A 270 11.50 -4.55 14.76
C ASN A 270 10.99 -5.84 14.12
N ALA A 271 11.90 -6.67 13.60
CA ALA A 271 11.55 -7.95 12.98
C ALA A 271 10.83 -8.88 13.96
N SER A 272 11.22 -8.89 15.24
CA SER A 272 10.51 -9.69 16.27
C SER A 272 9.04 -9.27 16.45
N UNK A 273 8.74 -7.95 16.19
CA UNK A 273 7.60 -7.48 16.24
C UNK A 273 6.80 -7.90 15.25
N GLY A 274 7.15 -7.91 14.06
CA GLY A 274 6.44 -8.37 12.88
C GLY A 274 6.26 -9.89 12.81
N TYR A 275 7.30 -10.61 13.07
CA TYR A 275 7.27 -12.08 13.07
C TYR A 275 6.14 -12.63 13.96
N THR A 276 6.02 -12.08 15.16
CA THR A 276 4.98 -12.52 16.12
C THR A 276 3.58 -12.32 15.55
N GLN A 277 3.33 -11.18 14.90
CA GLN A 277 2.03 -10.88 14.30
C GLN A 277 1.72 -11.76 13.08
N LEU A 278 2.74 -12.11 12.29
CA LEU A 278 2.53 -13.00 11.15
C LEU A 278 2.08 -14.40 11.58
N LEU A 279 2.48 -14.87 12.78
CA LEU A 279 2.05 -16.16 13.29
C LEU A 279 0.53 -16.21 13.53
N SER A 280 -0.09 -15.05 13.78
CA SER A 280 -1.55 -14.92 14.00
C SER A 280 -2.28 -14.21 12.84
N LEU A 281 -1.66 -14.07 11.70
CA LEU A 281 -2.23 -13.31 10.60
C LEU A 281 -3.60 -13.85 10.16
N ASP A 282 -3.77 -15.17 10.12
CA ASP A 282 -5.05 -15.78 9.74
C ASP A 282 -6.20 -15.37 10.66
N UNK A 283 -5.92 -15.07 11.74
CA UNK A 283 -6.76 -14.71 12.63
C UNK A 283 -7.18 -13.38 12.48
N THR A 284 -6.22 -12.64 12.33
CA THR A 284 -6.41 -11.21 12.01
C THR A 284 -7.29 -11.02 10.77
N LEU A 285 -6.99 -11.70 9.71
CA LEU A 285 -7.73 -11.59 8.45
C LEU A 285 -9.20 -12.00 8.62
N LYS A 286 -9.46 -13.02 9.41
CA LYS A 286 -10.85 -13.43 9.75
C LYS A 286 -11.60 -12.32 10.50
N UNK A 287 -10.91 -11.64 11.28
CA UNK A 287 -11.39 -10.69 11.98
C UNK A 287 -11.75 -9.54 11.24
N LYS A 288 -10.94 -9.14 10.38
CA LYS A 288 -11.10 -8.06 9.42
C LYS A 288 -12.30 -8.32 8.46
N LYS A 289 -12.35 -9.50 7.91
CA LYS A 289 -13.46 -9.91 7.03
C LYS A 289 -14.82 -9.85 7.75
N SER A 290 -14.87 -10.32 8.98
CA SER A 290 -16.10 -10.27 9.79
C SER A 290 -16.56 -8.83 10.02
N LEU A 291 -15.64 -7.93 10.37
CA LEU A 291 -15.95 -6.49 10.52
C LEU A 291 -16.47 -5.90 9.21
N HIS A 292 -15.80 -6.21 8.09
CA HIS A 292 -16.25 -5.75 6.77
C HIS A 292 -17.69 -6.19 6.47
N ASN A 293 -17.99 -7.46 6.75
CA ASN A 293 -19.34 -8.00 6.49
C ASN A 293 -20.40 -7.29 7.33
N ARG A 294 -20.12 -7.04 8.63
CA ARG A 294 -21.05 -6.28 9.50
C ARG A 294 -21.25 -4.86 8.98
N TYR A 295 -20.18 -4.20 8.52
CA TYR A 295 -20.31 -2.89 7.88
C TYR A 295 -21.19 -2.95 6.64
N LYS A 296 -20.96 -3.93 5.78
CA LYS A 296 -21.75 -4.10 4.55
C LYS A 296 -23.24 -4.24 4.90
N GLU A 297 -23.60 -5.17 5.79
CA GLU A 297 -24.97 -5.42 6.23
C GLU A 297 -25.66 -4.18 6.81
N ASN A 298 -24.96 -3.39 7.60
CA ASN A 298 -25.55 -2.22 8.26
C ASN A 298 -25.62 -1.00 7.34
N PHE A 299 -24.67 -0.84 6.43
CA PHE A 299 -24.67 0.28 5.48
C PHE A 299 -25.61 0.03 4.28
N GLU A 300 -25.93 -1.23 3.95
CA GLU A 300 -26.98 -1.54 2.94
C GLU A 300 -28.37 -1.00 3.33
N LYS A 301 -28.55 -0.66 4.61
CA LYS A 301 -29.82 -0.11 5.15
C LYS A 301 -29.86 1.43 5.09
N ILE A 302 -28.79 2.06 4.62
CA ILE A 302 -28.68 3.53 4.55
C ILE A 302 -28.69 3.96 3.08
N ASP A 303 -29.65 4.78 2.72
CA ASP A 303 -29.73 5.30 1.36
C ASP A 303 -28.52 6.18 1.03
N HIS A 304 -28.16 6.23 -0.24
CA HIS A 304 -27.15 7.14 -0.80
C HIS A 304 -25.72 6.91 -0.32
N CYS A 305 -25.43 5.77 0.31
CA CYS A 305 -24.05 5.37 0.60
C CYS A 305 -23.92 3.86 0.62
N LYS A 306 -22.71 3.38 0.33
CA LYS A 306 -22.41 1.95 0.38
C LYS A 306 -20.97 1.73 0.80
N ILE A 307 -20.69 0.55 1.32
CA ILE A 307 -19.30 0.11 1.61
C ILE A 307 -18.62 -0.21 0.26
N ILE A 308 -17.41 0.26 0.08
CA ILE A 308 -16.60 -0.11 -1.09
C ILE A 308 -16.32 -1.61 -1.00
N GLY A 309 -16.75 -2.35 -2.01
CA GLY A 309 -16.58 -3.79 -2.10
C GLY A 309 -15.39 -4.20 -2.97
N CYS A 310 -15.11 -5.50 -2.96
CA CYS A 310 -14.02 -6.09 -3.75
C CYS A 310 -14.44 -6.31 -5.21
N GLN A 311 -13.42 -6.30 -6.06
CA GLN A 311 -13.56 -6.65 -7.48
C GLN A 311 -13.59 -8.19 -7.63
N LYS A 312 -13.98 -8.65 -8.82
CA LYS A 312 -13.89 -10.07 -9.19
C LYS A 312 -12.44 -10.54 -9.08
N LYS A 313 -12.23 -11.74 -8.56
CA LYS A 313 -10.94 -12.41 -8.35
C LYS A 313 -10.12 -11.90 -7.17
N GLU A 314 -10.53 -10.84 -6.47
CA GLU A 314 -9.72 -10.38 -5.33
C GLU A 314 -10.27 -10.91 -3.99
N THR A 315 -9.36 -11.08 -3.05
CA THR A 315 -9.66 -11.37 -1.64
C THR A 315 -8.88 -10.33 -0.83
N PRO A 316 -9.52 -9.19 -0.51
CA PRO A 316 -8.82 -8.13 0.22
C PRO A 316 -8.59 -8.50 1.69
N ASN A 317 -7.59 -7.87 2.30
CA ASN A 317 -7.35 -8.01 3.74
C ASN A 317 -8.26 -7.10 4.58
N TYR A 318 -9.05 -6.22 3.93
CA TYR A 318 -9.95 -5.26 4.57
C TYR A 318 -9.22 -4.38 5.61
N TRP A 319 -7.98 -3.95 5.28
CA TRP A 319 -7.19 -3.10 6.19
C TRP A 319 -8.01 -1.89 6.65
N ILE A 320 -8.59 -1.13 5.71
CA ILE A 320 -9.47 0.01 6.01
C ILE A 320 -10.79 -0.16 5.25
N ASN A 321 -11.91 -0.08 5.98
CA ASN A 321 -13.24 -0.06 5.38
C ASN A 321 -13.59 1.37 4.99
N ASN A 322 -14.20 1.52 3.82
CA ASN A 322 -14.52 2.83 3.25
C ASN A 322 -15.98 2.85 2.82
N ILE A 323 -16.71 3.92 3.18
CA ILE A 323 -18.02 4.19 2.59
C ILE A 323 -17.86 5.20 1.46
N ILE A 324 -18.67 5.04 0.43
CA ILE A 324 -18.73 5.96 -0.69
C ILE A 324 -20.18 6.47 -0.81
N PHE A 325 -20.33 7.77 -0.96
CA PHE A 325 -21.62 8.45 -1.11
C PHE A 325 -21.97 8.62 -2.60
N ASP A 326 -23.27 8.65 -2.91
CA ASP A 326 -23.76 8.90 -4.28
C ASP A 326 -23.48 10.33 -4.72
N VAL A 327 -23.47 11.29 -3.78
CA VAL A 327 -23.32 12.72 -4.07
C VAL A 327 -21.92 13.23 -3.71
N GLN A 328 -21.43 14.16 -4.50
CA GLN A 328 -20.14 14.82 -4.26
C GLN A 328 -20.37 16.12 -3.48
N SER A 329 -20.02 16.12 -2.22
CA SER A 329 -20.11 17.33 -1.39
C SER A 329 -19.02 17.34 -0.34
N LEU A 330 -18.03 18.19 -0.52
CA LEU A 330 -16.97 18.39 0.48
C LEU A 330 -17.56 18.95 1.78
N ASP A 331 -18.51 19.90 1.68
CA ASP A 331 -19.17 20.49 2.85
C ASP A 331 -19.90 19.41 3.68
N ALA A 332 -20.67 18.54 3.03
CA ALA A 332 -21.38 17.46 3.73
C ALA A 332 -20.40 16.46 4.38
N ARG A 333 -19.32 16.13 3.68
CA ARG A 333 -18.27 15.24 4.19
C ARG A 333 -17.58 15.85 5.42
N GLU A 334 -17.24 17.14 5.37
CA GLU A 334 -16.61 17.84 6.49
C GLU A 334 -17.54 17.91 7.70
N LYS A 335 -18.83 18.19 7.47
CA LYS A 335 -19.84 18.19 8.54
C LYS A 335 -19.97 16.82 9.19
N LEU A 336 -19.92 15.77 8.39
CA LEU A 336 -19.93 14.39 8.90
C LEU A 336 -18.67 14.10 9.75
N PHE A 337 -17.49 14.50 9.29
CA PHE A 337 -16.26 14.34 10.08
C PHE A 337 -16.37 15.04 11.41
N ASN A 338 -16.81 16.31 11.40
CA ASN A 338 -16.95 17.09 12.63
C ASN A 338 -17.96 16.43 13.58
N TYR A 339 -19.07 15.95 13.06
CA TYR A 339 -20.10 15.24 13.86
C TYR A 339 -19.53 13.97 14.48
N LEU A 340 -18.85 13.13 13.71
CA LEU A 340 -18.31 11.85 14.21
C LEU A 340 -17.14 12.06 15.18
N HIS A 341 -16.26 13.01 14.91
CA HIS A 341 -15.14 13.32 15.80
C HIS A 341 -15.60 13.85 17.15
N UNK A 342 -16.60 14.46 17.06
CA UNK A 342 -17.18 14.88 18.09
C UNK A 342 -17.61 13.93 18.88
N GLU A 343 -18.00 12.79 18.57
CA GLU A 343 -18.46 11.59 19.22
C GLU A 343 -17.31 10.57 19.46
N ASN A 344 -16.09 11.00 19.37
CA ASN A 344 -14.88 10.15 19.49
C ASN A 344 -14.80 9.03 18.45
N ILE A 345 -15.44 9.19 17.28
CA ILE A 345 -15.37 8.26 16.16
C ILE A 345 -14.49 8.90 15.08
N PHE A 346 -13.21 8.51 15.05
CA PHE A 346 -12.22 9.12 14.18
C PHE A 346 -12.24 8.47 12.81
N CYS A 347 -12.91 9.13 11.88
CA CYS A 347 -12.93 8.79 10.45
C CYS A 347 -11.94 9.68 9.70
N ARG A 348 -11.57 9.31 8.48
CA ARG A 348 -10.66 10.09 7.64
C ARG A 348 -11.13 10.13 6.19
N ALA A 349 -10.69 11.17 5.48
CA ALA A 349 -10.79 11.22 4.02
C ALA A 349 -9.82 10.19 3.42
N LEU A 350 -10.04 9.80 2.18
CA LEU A 350 -9.02 9.11 1.39
C LEU A 350 -7.80 10.03 1.23
N TRP A 351 -6.66 9.46 0.86
CA TRP A 351 -5.46 10.25 0.58
C TRP A 351 -5.79 11.37 -0.42
N THR A 352 -5.32 12.58 -0.15
CA THR A 352 -5.43 13.71 -1.10
C THR A 352 -4.78 13.26 -2.41
N PRO A 353 -5.49 13.36 -3.55
CA PRO A 353 -4.92 12.91 -4.82
C PRO A 353 -3.57 13.55 -5.11
N LEU A 354 -2.57 12.73 -5.40
CA LEU A 354 -1.16 13.15 -5.47
C LEU A 354 -0.92 14.33 -6.42
N HIS A 355 -1.63 14.38 -7.55
CA HIS A 355 -1.45 15.44 -8.54
C HIS A 355 -1.88 16.83 -8.05
N THR A 356 -2.66 16.89 -6.94
CA THR A 356 -3.10 18.18 -6.36
C THR A 356 -2.11 18.73 -5.34
N LEU A 357 -1.17 17.90 -4.88
CA LEU A 357 -0.15 18.32 -3.92
C LEU A 357 0.83 19.28 -4.59
N LYS A 358 1.17 20.37 -3.90
CA LYS A 358 1.99 21.46 -4.42
C LYS A 358 3.22 21.00 -5.19
N MET A 359 3.95 20.02 -4.64
CA MET A 359 5.18 19.52 -5.26
C MET A 359 4.95 18.68 -6.52
N ASN A 360 3.71 18.25 -6.76
CA ASN A 360 3.38 17.34 -7.86
C ASN A 360 2.60 17.98 -9.01
N THR A 361 2.16 19.22 -8.87
CA THR A 361 1.23 19.89 -9.84
C THR A 361 1.79 20.00 -11.25
N LYS A 362 3.10 20.05 -11.38
CA LYS A 362 3.81 20.22 -12.68
C LYS A 362 3.94 18.92 -13.51
N TYR A 363 3.66 17.76 -12.91
CA TYR A 363 3.93 16.48 -13.55
C TYR A 363 2.79 16.04 -14.48
N PRO A 364 3.10 15.23 -15.52
CA PRO A 364 2.08 14.79 -16.48
C PRO A 364 0.99 13.93 -15.83
N LYS A 365 -0.18 13.98 -16.41
CA LYS A 365 -1.34 13.26 -15.89
C LYS A 365 -2.38 13.04 -16.99
N MET A 366 -3.15 11.98 -16.86
CA MET A 366 -4.35 11.78 -17.66
C MET A 366 -5.52 12.57 -17.04
N ASN A 367 -6.72 12.42 -17.58
CA ASN A 367 -7.95 12.93 -16.94
C ASN A 367 -8.17 12.15 -15.63
N LEU A 368 -8.25 12.84 -14.49
CA LEU A 368 -8.29 12.25 -13.15
C LEU A 368 -9.63 12.49 -12.44
N THR A 369 -10.72 12.59 -13.19
CA THR A 369 -12.05 12.91 -12.63
C THR A 369 -12.56 11.86 -11.65
N ASN A 370 -12.28 10.56 -11.89
CA ASN A 370 -12.73 9.51 -10.98
C ASN A 370 -12.04 9.63 -9.61
N ALA A 371 -10.72 9.81 -9.60
CA ALA A 371 -9.96 9.93 -8.34
C ALA A 371 -10.43 11.15 -7.53
N LEU A 372 -10.68 12.28 -8.19
CA LEU A 372 -11.19 13.48 -7.52
C LEU A 372 -12.60 13.25 -6.97
N SER A 373 -13.47 12.60 -7.75
CA SER A 373 -14.81 12.22 -7.32
C SER A 373 -14.76 11.29 -6.09
N LEU A 374 -13.94 10.23 -6.17
CA LEU A 374 -13.74 9.31 -5.03
C LEU A 374 -13.31 10.06 -3.77
N TRP A 375 -12.30 10.91 -3.89
CA TRP A 375 -11.77 11.67 -2.75
C TRP A 375 -12.86 12.51 -2.08
N ARG A 376 -13.73 13.14 -2.89
CA ARG A 376 -14.82 13.99 -2.39
C ARG A 376 -15.96 13.21 -1.74
N ARG A 377 -16.17 11.95 -2.14
CA ARG A 377 -17.33 11.14 -1.77
C ARG A 377 -17.03 10.02 -0.79
N THR A 378 -15.78 9.83 -0.38
CA THR A 378 -15.40 8.64 0.39
C THR A 378 -14.91 9.00 1.79
N VAL A 379 -15.32 8.17 2.75
CA VAL A 379 -14.92 8.28 4.16
C VAL A 379 -14.38 6.94 4.63
N SER A 380 -13.17 6.95 5.17
CA SER A 380 -12.54 5.78 5.81
C SER A 380 -13.08 5.65 7.24
N LEU A 381 -13.61 4.47 7.55
CA LEU A 381 -14.26 4.16 8.83
C LEU A 381 -13.29 3.53 9.83
N PRO A 382 -13.60 3.57 11.13
CA PRO A 382 -12.87 2.79 12.12
C PRO A 382 -12.81 1.32 11.70
N SER A 383 -11.61 0.80 11.56
CA SER A 383 -11.37 -0.54 11.00
C SER A 383 -10.49 -1.41 11.89
N SER A 384 -10.24 -0.99 13.12
CA SER A 384 -9.61 -1.86 14.12
C SER A 384 -10.57 -3.02 14.41
N TYR A 385 -10.09 -4.24 14.29
CA TYR A 385 -10.88 -5.41 14.71
C TYR A 385 -10.69 -5.61 16.21
N ILE A 386 -11.70 -6.13 16.88
CA ILE A 386 -11.67 -6.28 18.33
C ILE A 386 -12.22 -7.66 18.70
#